data_cfefa10c6cc5119629c16e796421bdaf
#
_entry.id   cfefa10c6cc5119629c16e796421bdaf
#
_cell.length_a   1.000
_cell.length_b   1.000
_cell.length_c   1.000
_cell.angle_alpha   90.00
_cell.angle_beta   90.00
_cell.angle_gamma   90.00
#
_symmetry.space_group_name_H-M   'P 1'
#
loop_
_entity.id
_entity.type
_entity.pdbx_description
1 polymer ?
#
loop_
_entity_poly.entity_id
_entity_poly.type
_entity_poly.pdbx_seq_one_letter_code
_entity_poly.pdbx_strand_id
1 'polypeptide(L)'
;MLFWRGENFSLERLPADRSRVIYPPEPLAGIEDPEGAIRNALLNPMDADPLPTLLKPGMKLTICFDDASLSLPKMRRPDTRQRIIEAVLEMAAEAGVDDVHLIAALGLHRRMHDYELKHVLGDRIFDAFHPRGTLYQHDAEDYDNLTVIGETEEGEVLEINKRVAESDLVVYANVNQVAMDGGWKSITTGVAS
;
A
#
# COMPACT_ATOMS: atom_id res chain seq x y z
N MET A 1 6.19 -33.46 -3.93
CA MET A 1 6.08 -32.04 -3.62
C MET A 1 4.71 -31.73 -3.08
N LEU A 2 4.62 -30.79 -2.16
CA LEU A 2 3.35 -30.33 -1.60
C LEU A 2 2.86 -29.13 -2.43
N PHE A 3 1.64 -29.21 -2.94
CA PHE A 3 1.01 -28.13 -3.71
C PHE A 3 -0.22 -27.61 -2.97
N TRP A 4 -0.39 -26.30 -2.99
CA TRP A 4 -1.67 -25.69 -2.62
C TRP A 4 -2.70 -25.95 -3.72
N ARG A 5 -3.88 -26.43 -3.32
CA ARG A 5 -4.95 -26.75 -4.26
C ARG A 5 -6.29 -26.30 -3.69
N GLY A 6 -6.66 -25.08 -3.99
CA GLY A 6 -7.84 -24.46 -3.39
C GLY A 6 -7.68 -24.31 -1.87
N GLU A 7 -8.51 -25.00 -1.09
CA GLU A 7 -8.48 -24.97 0.38
C GLU A 7 -7.62 -26.08 1.02
N ASN A 8 -7.03 -26.95 0.20
CA ASN A 8 -6.29 -28.12 0.66
C ASN A 8 -4.89 -28.20 0.06
N PHE A 9 -4.04 -28.98 0.71
CA PHE A 9 -2.75 -29.38 0.15
C PHE A 9 -2.86 -30.76 -0.50
N SER A 10 -2.24 -30.93 -1.67
CA SER A 10 -2.02 -32.22 -2.30
C SER A 10 -0.55 -32.57 -2.36
N LEU A 11 -0.22 -33.82 -2.07
CA LEU A 11 1.13 -34.37 -2.20
C LEU A 11 1.27 -35.08 -3.55
N GLU A 12 2.02 -34.48 -4.46
CA GLU A 12 2.20 -35.01 -5.82
C GLU A 12 3.63 -35.50 -6.02
N ARG A 13 3.75 -36.59 -6.82
CA ARG A 13 5.05 -37.07 -7.32
C ARG A 13 5.28 -36.52 -8.72
N LEU A 14 6.31 -35.71 -8.87
CA LEU A 14 6.71 -35.19 -10.16
C LEU A 14 7.79 -36.08 -10.78
N PRO A 15 7.76 -36.32 -12.12
CA PRO A 15 8.83 -37.02 -12.82
C PRO A 15 10.15 -36.24 -12.70
N ALA A 16 11.19 -36.86 -12.12
CA ALA A 16 12.45 -36.20 -11.86
C ALA A 16 13.21 -35.79 -13.16
N ASP A 17 13.00 -36.55 -14.23
CA ASP A 17 13.61 -36.35 -15.55
C ASP A 17 13.02 -35.15 -16.33
N ARG A 18 11.80 -34.72 -15.95
CA ARG A 18 11.08 -33.63 -16.63
C ARG A 18 10.68 -32.49 -15.71
N SER A 19 11.18 -32.49 -14.48
CA SER A 19 10.82 -31.48 -13.49
C SER A 19 12.07 -30.81 -12.93
N ARG A 20 12.03 -29.47 -12.84
CA ARG A 20 13.06 -28.66 -12.18
C ARG A 20 12.41 -27.90 -11.03
N VAL A 21 12.97 -28.02 -9.86
CA VAL A 21 12.61 -27.21 -8.71
C VAL A 21 13.50 -25.99 -8.65
N ILE A 22 12.90 -24.80 -8.66
CA ILE A 22 13.60 -23.53 -8.51
C ILE A 22 13.31 -23.04 -7.10
N TYR A 23 14.37 -22.87 -6.33
CA TYR A 23 14.28 -22.30 -4.99
C TYR A 23 14.58 -20.81 -5.05
N PRO A 24 13.99 -19.99 -4.16
CA PRO A 24 14.39 -18.60 -4.03
C PRO A 24 15.86 -18.53 -3.60
N PRO A 25 16.56 -17.43 -3.90
CA PRO A 25 17.90 -17.20 -3.36
C PRO A 25 17.85 -17.07 -1.84
N GLU A 26 19.00 -17.16 -1.20
CA GLU A 26 19.10 -16.88 0.22
C GLU A 26 18.59 -15.46 0.54
N PRO A 27 17.85 -15.28 1.63
CA PRO A 27 17.37 -13.97 2.02
C PRO A 27 18.51 -12.97 2.20
N LEU A 28 18.30 -11.75 1.75
CA LEU A 28 19.22 -10.65 2.06
C LEU A 28 19.25 -10.37 3.57
N ALA A 29 20.35 -9.84 4.05
CA ALA A 29 20.43 -9.32 5.42
C ALA A 29 19.37 -8.22 5.61
N GLY A 30 18.72 -8.22 6.78
CA GLY A 30 17.78 -7.18 7.13
C GLY A 30 18.48 -5.82 7.29
N ILE A 31 17.72 -4.74 7.12
CA ILE A 31 18.19 -3.38 7.39
C ILE A 31 18.31 -3.22 8.90
N GLU A 32 19.49 -2.80 9.38
CA GLU A 32 19.78 -2.64 10.83
C GLU A 32 18.97 -1.49 11.45
N ASP A 33 18.85 -0.36 10.72
CA ASP A 33 18.07 0.82 11.12
C ASP A 33 16.98 1.11 10.07
N PRO A 34 15.83 0.46 10.13
CA PRO A 34 14.75 0.68 9.18
C PRO A 34 14.13 2.08 9.27
N GLU A 35 14.06 2.68 10.46
CA GLU A 35 13.55 4.04 10.65
C GLU A 35 14.46 5.08 9.99
N GLY A 36 15.76 4.98 10.20
CA GLY A 36 16.75 5.85 9.55
C GLY A 36 16.77 5.66 8.03
N ALA A 37 16.63 4.43 7.55
CA ALA A 37 16.55 4.14 6.13
C ALA A 37 15.29 4.74 5.47
N ILE A 38 14.12 4.65 6.12
CA ILE A 38 12.87 5.26 5.66
C ILE A 38 13.00 6.78 5.62
N ARG A 39 13.46 7.41 6.71
CA ARG A 39 13.68 8.87 6.74
C ARG A 39 14.64 9.31 5.65
N ASN A 40 15.75 8.60 5.48
CA ASN A 40 16.71 8.93 4.43
C ASN A 40 16.08 8.83 3.02
N ALA A 41 15.26 7.82 2.75
CA ALA A 41 14.56 7.68 1.47
C ALA A 41 13.55 8.81 1.22
N LEU A 42 12.86 9.29 2.25
CA LEU A 42 11.92 10.41 2.14
C LEU A 42 12.62 11.77 1.98
N LEU A 43 13.84 11.91 2.52
CA LEU A 43 14.66 13.12 2.39
C LEU A 43 15.51 13.14 1.13
N ASN A 44 15.85 11.98 0.58
CA ASN A 44 16.69 11.82 -0.61
C ASN A 44 16.04 10.84 -1.60
N PRO A 45 14.83 11.15 -2.10
CA PRO A 45 14.11 10.25 -3.01
C PRO A 45 14.82 10.17 -4.37
N MET A 46 14.52 9.11 -5.12
CA MET A 46 14.94 8.99 -6.51
C MET A 46 13.95 9.75 -7.41
N ASP A 47 14.48 10.56 -8.32
CA ASP A 47 13.74 11.29 -9.37
C ASP A 47 12.56 12.13 -8.84
N ALA A 48 12.64 12.61 -7.60
CA ALA A 48 11.63 13.47 -6.98
C ALA A 48 12.28 14.46 -5.98
N ASP A 49 11.53 15.47 -5.60
CA ASP A 49 11.94 16.40 -4.55
C ASP A 49 11.77 15.75 -3.15
N PRO A 50 12.59 16.13 -2.16
CA PRO A 50 12.44 15.70 -0.78
C PRO A 50 11.03 15.91 -0.25
N LEU A 51 10.44 14.92 0.42
CA LEU A 51 9.06 14.98 0.90
C LEU A 51 8.74 16.26 1.68
N PRO A 52 9.59 16.75 2.62
CA PRO A 52 9.29 17.97 3.35
C PRO A 52 9.13 19.23 2.48
N THR A 53 9.74 19.25 1.28
CA THR A 53 9.61 20.39 0.36
C THR A 53 8.30 20.39 -0.41
N LEU A 54 7.63 19.24 -0.49
CA LEU A 54 6.34 19.05 -1.14
C LEU A 54 5.17 19.35 -0.18
N LEU A 55 5.39 19.23 1.12
CA LEU A 55 4.36 19.42 2.15
C LEU A 55 4.13 20.90 2.44
N LYS A 56 2.86 21.32 2.50
CA LYS A 56 2.45 22.72 2.74
C LYS A 56 1.20 22.77 3.63
N PRO A 57 1.07 23.79 4.51
CA PRO A 57 -0.17 23.97 5.28
C PRO A 57 -1.40 24.06 4.39
N GLY A 58 -2.49 23.45 4.81
CA GLY A 58 -3.80 23.50 4.15
C GLY A 58 -3.94 22.60 2.91
N MET A 59 -2.90 21.83 2.55
CA MET A 59 -2.98 20.86 1.46
C MET A 59 -3.76 19.61 1.86
N LYS A 60 -4.34 18.95 0.87
CA LYS A 60 -4.95 17.62 0.99
C LYS A 60 -3.89 16.54 0.76
N LEU A 61 -3.49 15.85 1.82
CA LEU A 61 -2.58 14.70 1.75
C LEU A 61 -3.38 13.40 1.84
N THR A 62 -3.13 12.49 0.91
CA THR A 62 -3.63 11.11 1.02
C THR A 62 -2.46 10.13 1.07
N ILE A 63 -2.48 9.24 2.06
CA ILE A 63 -1.52 8.15 2.20
C ILE A 63 -2.23 6.85 1.87
N CYS A 64 -1.92 6.28 0.72
CA CYS A 64 -2.38 4.94 0.34
C CYS A 64 -1.40 3.90 0.87
N PHE A 65 -1.89 2.71 1.19
CA PHE A 65 -1.05 1.61 1.62
C PHE A 65 -1.62 0.27 1.16
N ASP A 66 -0.71 -0.68 0.89
CA ASP A 66 -1.10 -2.03 0.49
C ASP A 66 -1.87 -2.74 1.60
N ASP A 67 -2.87 -3.48 1.20
CA ASP A 67 -3.69 -4.30 2.06
C ASP A 67 -2.94 -5.56 2.56
N ALA A 68 -3.61 -6.31 3.43
CA ALA A 68 -3.17 -7.60 3.95
C ALA A 68 -4.23 -8.69 3.73
N SER A 69 -5.09 -8.51 2.71
CA SER A 69 -6.19 -9.43 2.42
C SER A 69 -5.76 -10.71 1.69
N LEU A 70 -4.57 -10.71 1.09
CA LEU A 70 -3.96 -11.89 0.48
C LEU A 70 -3.43 -12.85 1.55
N SER A 71 -3.44 -14.15 1.24
CA SER A 71 -2.94 -15.23 2.12
C SER A 71 -1.40 -15.28 2.16
N LEU A 72 -0.78 -14.16 2.50
CA LEU A 72 0.67 -14.01 2.64
C LEU A 72 1.07 -14.00 4.12
N PRO A 73 2.30 -14.39 4.45
CA PRO A 73 2.81 -14.25 5.81
C PRO A 73 2.73 -12.80 6.28
N LYS A 74 2.12 -12.57 7.43
CA LYS A 74 2.04 -11.23 8.03
C LYS A 74 3.43 -10.74 8.41
N MET A 75 3.71 -9.47 8.15
CA MET A 75 4.92 -8.82 8.66
C MET A 75 4.89 -8.77 10.19
N ARG A 76 6.06 -8.78 10.79
CA ARG A 76 6.20 -8.55 12.24
C ARG A 76 5.80 -7.12 12.58
N ARG A 77 5.23 -6.93 13.78
CA ARG A 77 4.95 -5.58 14.29
C ARG A 77 6.22 -4.95 14.89
N PRO A 78 6.45 -3.63 14.68
CA PRO A 78 5.70 -2.75 13.77
C PRO A 78 5.88 -3.15 12.30
N ASP A 79 4.78 -3.17 11.55
CA ASP A 79 4.79 -3.45 10.11
C ASP A 79 5.57 -2.35 9.36
N THR A 80 6.22 -2.68 8.25
CA THR A 80 6.99 -1.71 7.47
C THR A 80 6.11 -0.55 6.99
N ARG A 81 4.86 -0.83 6.61
CA ARG A 81 3.88 0.21 6.23
C ARG A 81 3.57 1.15 7.39
N GLN A 82 3.42 0.64 8.61
CA GLN A 82 3.28 1.46 9.82
C GLN A 82 4.45 2.44 9.96
N ARG A 83 5.69 1.96 9.86
CA ARG A 83 6.91 2.77 9.99
C ARG A 83 6.98 3.88 8.94
N ILE A 84 6.65 3.55 7.68
CA ILE A 84 6.61 4.53 6.58
C ILE A 84 5.54 5.59 6.86
N ILE A 85 4.32 5.17 7.18
CA ILE A 85 3.20 6.06 7.44
C ILE A 85 3.48 6.97 8.64
N GLU A 86 4.06 6.44 9.73
CA GLU A 86 4.46 7.23 10.90
C GLU A 86 5.46 8.33 10.52
N ALA A 87 6.48 8.00 9.72
CA ALA A 87 7.46 8.99 9.26
C ALA A 87 6.83 10.08 8.37
N VAL A 88 5.92 9.71 7.47
CA VAL A 88 5.19 10.66 6.62
C VAL A 88 4.27 11.56 7.46
N LEU A 89 3.54 10.99 8.43
CA LEU A 89 2.65 11.74 9.33
C LEU A 89 3.42 12.73 10.22
N GLU A 90 4.61 12.35 10.70
CA GLU A 90 5.48 13.26 11.45
C GLU A 90 5.91 14.46 10.59
N MET A 91 6.40 14.22 9.37
CA MET A 91 6.78 15.28 8.44
C MET A 91 5.59 16.16 8.03
N ALA A 92 4.41 15.57 7.84
CA ALA A 92 3.18 16.30 7.53
C ALA A 92 2.76 17.21 8.70
N ALA A 93 2.82 16.71 9.93
CA ALA A 93 2.52 17.50 11.12
C ALA A 93 3.52 18.66 11.32
N GLU A 94 4.82 18.43 11.09
CA GLU A 94 5.85 19.49 11.13
C GLU A 94 5.60 20.58 10.08
N ALA A 95 5.05 20.20 8.92
CA ALA A 95 4.70 21.12 7.84
C ALA A 95 3.32 21.80 8.02
N GLY A 96 2.55 21.44 9.08
CA GLY A 96 1.22 21.99 9.33
C GLY A 96 0.14 21.48 8.37
N VAL A 97 0.25 20.23 7.92
CA VAL A 97 -0.76 19.57 7.08
C VAL A 97 -1.81 18.91 7.98
N ASP A 98 -3.03 19.43 7.94
CA ASP A 98 -4.13 18.97 8.81
C ASP A 98 -5.14 18.04 8.11
N ASP A 99 -5.31 18.18 6.77
CA ASP A 99 -6.22 17.37 5.97
C ASP A 99 -5.49 16.12 5.45
N VAL A 100 -5.42 15.08 6.29
CA VAL A 100 -4.74 13.82 5.97
C VAL A 100 -5.73 12.65 6.00
N HIS A 101 -5.78 11.89 4.90
CA HIS A 101 -6.53 10.64 4.81
C HIS A 101 -5.60 9.44 4.60
N LEU A 102 -5.97 8.30 5.19
CA LEU A 102 -5.31 7.02 5.02
C LEU A 102 -6.26 6.07 4.27
N ILE A 103 -5.80 5.48 3.17
CA ILE A 103 -6.62 4.61 2.33
C ILE A 103 -5.92 3.27 2.15
N ALA A 104 -6.56 2.18 2.61
CA ALA A 104 -6.13 0.85 2.22
C ALA A 104 -6.50 0.61 0.75
N ALA A 105 -5.49 0.42 -0.08
CA ALA A 105 -5.63 0.26 -1.53
C ALA A 105 -5.93 -1.20 -1.88
N LEU A 106 -7.21 -1.56 -1.80
CA LEU A 106 -7.67 -2.94 -1.97
C LEU A 106 -7.86 -3.36 -3.43
N GLY A 107 -8.18 -2.40 -4.32
CA GLY A 107 -8.70 -2.74 -5.64
C GLY A 107 -9.94 -3.64 -5.50
N LEU A 108 -9.89 -4.82 -6.11
CA LEU A 108 -10.95 -5.85 -6.03
C LEU A 108 -10.73 -6.89 -4.92
N HIS A 109 -9.79 -6.67 -4.01
CA HIS A 109 -9.58 -7.57 -2.89
C HIS A 109 -10.71 -7.45 -1.86
N ARG A 110 -10.84 -8.48 -1.01
CA ARG A 110 -11.78 -8.44 0.11
C ARG A 110 -11.44 -7.30 1.08
N ARG A 111 -12.43 -6.77 1.76
CA ARG A 111 -12.20 -5.81 2.85
C ARG A 111 -11.40 -6.45 3.99
N MET A 112 -10.52 -5.68 4.57
CA MET A 112 -9.80 -6.05 5.79
C MET A 112 -10.70 -5.84 7.02
N HIS A 113 -10.53 -6.69 8.02
CA HIS A 113 -11.11 -6.49 9.34
C HIS A 113 -10.31 -5.45 10.13
N ASP A 114 -10.92 -4.84 11.15
CA ASP A 114 -10.27 -3.85 12.01
C ASP A 114 -8.98 -4.36 12.66
N TYR A 115 -8.94 -5.64 13.05
CA TYR A 115 -7.73 -6.25 13.61
C TYR A 115 -6.59 -6.36 12.59
N GLU A 116 -6.91 -6.48 11.29
CA GLU A 116 -5.91 -6.50 10.21
C GLU A 116 -5.39 -5.08 9.95
N LEU A 117 -6.28 -4.07 9.92
CA LEU A 117 -5.90 -2.67 9.85
C LEU A 117 -5.01 -2.27 11.04
N LYS A 118 -5.38 -2.67 12.26
CA LYS A 118 -4.55 -2.45 13.46
C LYS A 118 -3.20 -3.18 13.38
N HIS A 119 -3.15 -4.36 12.76
CA HIS A 119 -1.88 -5.05 12.57
C HIS A 119 -0.95 -4.29 11.63
N VAL A 120 -1.49 -3.76 10.53
CA VAL A 120 -0.73 -3.04 9.50
C VAL A 120 -0.30 -1.65 9.96
N LEU A 121 -1.20 -0.91 10.64
CA LEU A 121 -0.99 0.51 10.95
C LEU A 121 -0.51 0.76 12.39
N GLY A 122 -0.67 -0.23 13.26
CA GLY A 122 -0.52 -0.04 14.70
C GLY A 122 -1.75 0.63 15.35
N ASP A 123 -1.90 0.41 16.65
CA ASP A 123 -3.08 0.88 17.39
C ASP A 123 -3.16 2.42 17.39
N ARG A 124 -2.02 3.13 17.51
CA ARG A 124 -1.97 4.60 17.55
C ARG A 124 -2.56 5.25 16.31
N ILE A 125 -2.16 4.80 15.12
CA ILE A 125 -2.67 5.35 13.85
C ILE A 125 -4.14 4.96 13.69
N PHE A 126 -4.49 3.70 13.91
CA PHE A 126 -5.85 3.24 13.78
C PHE A 126 -6.82 4.05 14.67
N ASP A 127 -6.51 4.18 15.96
CA ASP A 127 -7.38 4.87 16.93
C ASP A 127 -7.44 6.39 16.68
N ALA A 128 -6.43 6.97 16.01
CA ALA A 128 -6.43 8.39 15.65
C ALA A 128 -7.28 8.70 14.41
N PHE A 129 -7.28 7.82 13.40
CA PHE A 129 -7.87 8.11 12.09
C PHE A 129 -9.21 7.40 11.85
N HIS A 130 -9.37 6.15 12.29
CA HIS A 130 -10.56 5.35 12.01
C HIS A 130 -11.86 5.95 12.56
N PRO A 131 -11.92 6.43 13.83
CA PRO A 131 -13.15 7.02 14.37
C PRO A 131 -13.56 8.34 13.71
N ARG A 132 -12.62 8.99 13.02
CA ARG A 132 -12.87 10.27 12.29
C ARG A 132 -13.35 10.03 10.85
N GLY A 133 -13.37 8.79 10.38
CA GLY A 133 -13.67 8.46 8.99
C GLY A 133 -12.58 8.86 8.00
N THR A 134 -11.36 9.20 8.49
CA THR A 134 -10.20 9.54 7.66
C THR A 134 -9.24 8.38 7.44
N LEU A 135 -9.56 7.21 7.98
CA LEU A 135 -8.98 5.91 7.64
C LEU A 135 -10.09 5.03 7.10
N TYR A 136 -10.01 4.62 5.86
CA TYR A 136 -10.98 3.74 5.23
C TYR A 136 -10.33 2.86 4.15
N GLN A 137 -11.12 1.99 3.57
CA GLN A 137 -10.70 1.04 2.55
C GLN A 137 -11.31 1.45 1.22
N HIS A 138 -10.49 1.48 0.18
CA HIS A 138 -10.98 1.69 -1.18
C HIS A 138 -11.97 0.58 -1.56
N ASP A 139 -12.98 0.96 -2.30
CA ASP A 139 -13.97 0.06 -2.89
C ASP A 139 -14.13 0.40 -4.36
N ALA A 140 -13.69 -0.51 -5.23
CA ALA A 140 -13.71 -0.32 -6.68
C ALA A 140 -15.13 -0.32 -7.27
N GLU A 141 -16.14 -0.71 -6.49
CA GLU A 141 -17.55 -0.73 -6.89
C GLU A 141 -18.39 0.38 -6.23
N ASP A 142 -17.76 1.24 -5.41
CA ASP A 142 -18.42 2.42 -4.80
C ASP A 142 -18.36 3.62 -5.74
N TYR A 143 -19.25 3.63 -6.73
CA TYR A 143 -19.31 4.66 -7.77
C TYR A 143 -19.54 6.08 -7.24
N ASP A 144 -20.09 6.26 -6.05
CA ASP A 144 -20.26 7.57 -5.41
C ASP A 144 -18.91 8.16 -4.95
N ASN A 145 -17.92 7.29 -4.69
CA ASN A 145 -16.58 7.64 -4.28
C ASN A 145 -15.52 7.43 -5.36
N LEU A 146 -15.94 7.20 -6.60
CA LEU A 146 -15.09 7.20 -7.78
C LEU A 146 -15.25 8.50 -8.56
N THR A 147 -14.23 8.84 -9.34
CA THR A 147 -14.27 9.97 -10.28
C THR A 147 -13.54 9.62 -11.56
N VAL A 148 -14.10 10.04 -12.69
CA VAL A 148 -13.48 9.88 -14.01
C VAL A 148 -12.29 10.82 -14.12
N ILE A 149 -11.12 10.28 -14.49
CA ILE A 149 -9.90 11.04 -14.72
C ILE A 149 -9.50 11.09 -16.19
N GLY A 150 -10.13 10.30 -17.03
CA GLY A 150 -9.87 10.27 -18.46
C GLY A 150 -10.54 9.10 -19.17
N GLU A 151 -10.21 8.96 -20.44
CA GLU A 151 -10.64 7.88 -21.32
C GLU A 151 -9.45 7.46 -22.18
N THR A 152 -9.30 6.16 -22.43
CA THR A 152 -8.27 5.64 -23.33
C THR A 152 -8.65 5.86 -24.80
N GLU A 153 -7.68 5.68 -25.70
CA GLU A 153 -7.93 5.76 -27.16
C GLU A 153 -8.93 4.69 -27.63
N GLU A 154 -9.07 3.59 -26.88
CA GLU A 154 -10.00 2.50 -27.14
C GLU A 154 -11.40 2.75 -26.54
N GLY A 155 -11.62 3.88 -25.85
CA GLY A 155 -12.89 4.24 -25.25
C GLY A 155 -13.14 3.66 -23.86
N GLU A 156 -12.09 3.18 -23.17
CA GLU A 156 -12.18 2.72 -21.77
C GLU A 156 -12.17 3.93 -20.84
N VAL A 157 -13.18 4.05 -20.00
CA VAL A 157 -13.27 5.10 -18.98
C VAL A 157 -12.35 4.78 -17.81
N LEU A 158 -11.52 5.73 -17.43
CA LEU A 158 -10.59 5.61 -16.31
C LEU A 158 -11.17 6.31 -15.08
N GLU A 159 -11.44 5.54 -14.05
CA GLU A 159 -11.97 6.03 -12.79
C GLU A 159 -11.03 5.66 -11.64
N ILE A 160 -10.86 6.58 -10.70
CA ILE A 160 -10.11 6.33 -9.47
C ILE A 160 -10.85 6.86 -8.25
N ASN A 161 -10.39 6.47 -7.08
CA ASN A 161 -10.87 6.99 -5.81
C ASN A 161 -10.88 8.53 -5.82
N LYS A 162 -12.04 9.13 -5.53
CA LYS A 162 -12.26 10.57 -5.60
C LYS A 162 -11.31 11.37 -4.71
N ARG A 163 -11.08 10.89 -3.49
CA ARG A 163 -10.14 11.54 -2.57
C ARG A 163 -8.72 11.52 -3.12
N VAL A 164 -8.30 10.42 -3.76
CA VAL A 164 -6.97 10.32 -4.40
C VAL A 164 -6.85 11.33 -5.53
N ALA A 165 -7.85 11.43 -6.40
CA ALA A 165 -7.87 12.39 -7.51
C ALA A 165 -7.87 13.85 -7.05
N GLU A 166 -8.51 14.14 -5.90
CA GLU A 166 -8.62 15.50 -5.35
C GLU A 166 -7.44 15.90 -4.43
N SER A 167 -6.49 15.02 -4.20
CA SER A 167 -5.36 15.27 -3.32
C SER A 167 -4.29 16.12 -4.00
N ASP A 168 -3.70 17.07 -3.25
CA ASP A 168 -2.53 17.83 -3.69
C ASP A 168 -1.27 16.97 -3.70
N LEU A 169 -1.21 15.96 -2.83
CA LEU A 169 -0.13 14.98 -2.75
C LEU A 169 -0.67 13.61 -2.34
N VAL A 170 -0.24 12.58 -3.05
CA VAL A 170 -0.50 11.18 -2.70
C VAL A 170 0.83 10.48 -2.41
N VAL A 171 0.93 9.89 -1.23
CA VAL A 171 2.04 9.01 -0.85
C VAL A 171 1.53 7.58 -0.80
N TYR A 172 2.21 6.66 -1.47
CA TYR A 172 1.83 5.26 -1.48
C TYR A 172 2.86 4.39 -0.73
N ALA A 173 2.49 3.88 0.43
CA ALA A 173 3.31 2.92 1.19
C ALA A 173 3.12 1.50 0.62
N ASN A 174 3.88 1.21 -0.43
CA ASN A 174 3.80 -0.02 -1.20
C ASN A 174 4.81 -1.06 -0.73
N VAL A 175 4.44 -2.33 -0.79
CA VAL A 175 5.30 -3.48 -0.54
C VAL A 175 5.54 -4.23 -1.85
N ASN A 176 6.72 -4.07 -2.42
CA ASN A 176 7.08 -4.75 -3.65
C ASN A 176 7.45 -6.22 -3.36
N GLN A 177 6.64 -7.15 -3.84
CA GLN A 177 6.88 -8.59 -3.73
C GLN A 177 7.44 -9.20 -5.02
N VAL A 178 7.15 -8.57 -6.14
CA VAL A 178 7.61 -8.93 -7.48
C VAL A 178 8.04 -7.67 -8.24
N ALA A 179 8.86 -7.84 -9.28
CA ALA A 179 9.45 -6.72 -10.03
C ALA A 179 8.43 -5.77 -10.69
N MET A 180 7.19 -6.22 -10.88
CA MET A 180 6.12 -5.40 -11.46
C MET A 180 5.30 -4.62 -10.44
N ASP A 181 5.52 -4.82 -9.14
CA ASP A 181 4.80 -4.08 -8.10
C ASP A 181 5.34 -2.65 -7.99
N GLY A 182 4.52 -1.76 -7.48
CA GLY A 182 4.84 -0.35 -7.26
C GLY A 182 4.51 0.57 -8.43
N GLY A 183 4.78 1.85 -8.25
CA GLY A 183 4.53 2.89 -9.25
C GLY A 183 3.08 2.95 -9.72
N TRP A 184 2.89 3.17 -11.00
CA TRP A 184 1.56 3.29 -11.61
C TRP A 184 0.70 2.03 -11.45
N LYS A 185 1.31 0.83 -11.46
CA LYS A 185 0.57 -0.42 -11.27
C LYS A 185 -0.14 -0.43 -9.91
N SER A 186 0.52 0.00 -8.84
CA SER A 186 -0.10 0.02 -7.50
C SER A 186 -1.26 1.01 -7.40
N ILE A 187 -1.17 2.16 -8.07
CA ILE A 187 -2.28 3.12 -8.15
C ILE A 187 -3.43 2.54 -8.98
N THR A 188 -3.15 2.03 -10.17
CA THR A 188 -4.19 1.54 -11.08
C THR A 188 -4.89 0.29 -10.59
N THR A 189 -4.23 -0.56 -9.80
CA THR A 189 -4.85 -1.77 -9.25
C THR A 189 -5.34 -1.62 -7.82
N GLY A 190 -4.91 -0.61 -7.10
CA GLY A 190 -5.21 -0.44 -5.68
C GLY A 190 -6.32 0.56 -5.39
N VAL A 191 -6.48 1.61 -6.21
CA VAL A 191 -7.42 2.72 -5.97
C VAL A 191 -8.25 3.09 -7.21
N ALA A 192 -8.20 2.31 -8.28
CA ALA A 192 -9.07 2.43 -9.46
C ALA A 192 -10.30 1.51 -9.37
N SER A 193 -11.29 1.75 -10.25
CA SER A 193 -12.44 0.88 -10.46
C SER A 193 -12.07 -0.42 -11.17
#